data_00d10834d8eca72c3ce9c313e052199a
#
_entry.id   00d10834d8eca72c3ce9c313e052199a
#
_cell.length_a   1.000
_cell.length_b   1.000
_cell.length_c   1.000
_cell.angle_alpha   90.00
_cell.angle_beta   90.00
_cell.angle_gamma   90.00
#
_symmetry.space_group_name_H-M   'P 1'
#
loop_
_entity.id
_entity.type
_entity.pdbx_description
1 polymer ?
#
loop_
_entity_poly.entity_id
_entity_poly.type
_entity_poly.pdbx_seq_one_letter_code
_entity_poly.pdbx_strand_id
1 'polypeptide(L)'
;MAPIGVAIIGSGIFAKEEHLPAVEKTDLLTLKAIFSRSLKSAQDLASIAKNSPAVDLYSTDSGEGKAYKDLLARDDIAAVIIALPINSQPEYIEAALTAGKHVLAEKPIAPDVAAAKKLIEFWKKTTKDNGAGFAIAENFRFMPAFDYAAEKAKDLGRVTHFNVRVLTLMDDTNRFFHTSWRTKPEFQGGFCLDGGVHFSAAARHFLRGPDAPSAVQAFTAQVQPHLPPLDSLHAIVQLQSGAQGVFQHSCGSTLKAFEWAVAFEKGSIVAEPKKVTISGPTGEVVETKDFTRTSGVSEEVAAWAEALQKGVADKRQAPEEALADLEFMEKIFRSGEQNGAAQKYELQL
;
A
#
# COMPACT_ATOMS: atom_id res chain seq x y z
N MET A 1 17.98 -22.37 -4.75
CA MET A 1 16.64 -22.99 -4.78
C MET A 1 16.02 -22.66 -6.14
N ALA A 2 15.07 -23.48 -6.64
CA ALA A 2 14.38 -23.15 -7.87
C ALA A 2 13.51 -21.89 -7.66
N PRO A 3 13.34 -21.05 -8.71
CA PRO A 3 12.44 -19.91 -8.64
C PRO A 3 11.00 -20.33 -8.36
N ILE A 4 10.28 -19.54 -7.59
CA ILE A 4 8.87 -19.77 -7.23
C ILE A 4 7.99 -19.37 -8.41
N GLY A 5 7.12 -20.27 -8.87
CA GLY A 5 6.13 -19.98 -9.91
C GLY A 5 5.06 -19.04 -9.38
N VAL A 6 4.87 -17.91 -10.07
CA VAL A 6 3.86 -16.90 -9.69
C VAL A 6 2.92 -16.57 -10.84
N ALA A 7 1.73 -16.07 -10.51
CA ALA A 7 0.82 -15.47 -11.47
C ALA A 7 0.48 -14.03 -11.08
N ILE A 8 0.25 -13.18 -12.09
CA ILE A 8 -0.26 -11.82 -11.89
C ILE A 8 -1.76 -11.81 -12.19
N ILE A 9 -2.54 -11.35 -11.23
CA ILE A 9 -4.00 -11.25 -11.28
C ILE A 9 -4.38 -9.78 -11.43
N GLY A 10 -4.81 -9.42 -12.63
CA GLY A 10 -5.00 -8.04 -13.06
C GLY A 10 -3.94 -7.61 -14.07
N SER A 11 -4.35 -6.86 -15.09
CA SER A 11 -3.47 -6.34 -16.16
C SER A 11 -3.64 -4.83 -16.35
N GLY A 12 -3.91 -4.13 -15.24
CA GLY A 12 -4.03 -2.67 -15.19
C GLY A 12 -2.68 -1.96 -15.33
N ILE A 13 -2.71 -0.63 -15.24
CA ILE A 13 -1.53 0.24 -15.37
C ILE A 13 -0.42 -0.21 -14.39
N PHE A 14 -0.77 -0.42 -13.12
CA PHE A 14 0.21 -0.74 -12.07
C PHE A 14 0.82 -2.13 -12.27
N ALA A 15 0.03 -3.12 -12.70
CA ALA A 15 0.55 -4.44 -13.05
C ALA A 15 1.58 -4.36 -14.20
N LYS A 16 1.32 -3.52 -15.21
CA LYS A 16 2.21 -3.33 -16.38
C LYS A 16 3.49 -2.59 -16.03
N GLU A 17 3.39 -1.54 -15.24
CA GLU A 17 4.49 -0.62 -15.01
C GLU A 17 5.35 -0.97 -13.79
N GLU A 18 4.78 -1.69 -12.82
CA GLU A 18 5.44 -1.96 -11.56
C GLU A 18 5.59 -3.47 -11.27
N HIS A 19 4.48 -4.24 -11.18
CA HIS A 19 4.57 -5.64 -10.75
C HIS A 19 5.26 -6.55 -11.76
N LEU A 20 4.94 -6.44 -13.04
CA LEU A 20 5.61 -7.26 -14.06
C LEU A 20 7.12 -6.99 -14.09
N PRO A 21 7.60 -5.73 -14.17
CA PRO A 21 9.03 -5.45 -14.09
C PRO A 21 9.67 -5.92 -12.78
N ALA A 22 8.97 -5.83 -11.65
CA ALA A 22 9.49 -6.27 -10.35
C ALA A 22 9.66 -7.79 -10.29
N VAL A 23 8.69 -8.56 -10.81
CA VAL A 23 8.80 -10.02 -10.93
C VAL A 23 9.96 -10.41 -11.85
N GLU A 24 10.14 -9.72 -12.97
CA GLU A 24 11.23 -10.01 -13.92
C GLU A 24 12.62 -9.61 -13.40
N LYS A 25 12.70 -8.71 -12.44
CA LYS A 25 13.96 -8.22 -11.85
C LYS A 25 14.56 -9.18 -10.84
N THR A 26 13.75 -10.05 -10.22
CA THR A 26 14.23 -11.00 -9.21
C THR A 26 14.38 -12.40 -9.79
N ASP A 27 15.51 -13.06 -9.51
CA ASP A 27 15.74 -14.46 -9.86
C ASP A 27 14.97 -15.45 -8.97
N LEU A 28 14.28 -14.95 -7.94
CA LEU A 28 13.53 -15.78 -6.98
C LEU A 28 12.13 -16.15 -7.47
N LEU A 29 11.59 -15.45 -8.47
CA LEU A 29 10.26 -15.65 -9.02
C LEU A 29 10.32 -15.99 -10.51
N THR A 30 9.31 -16.74 -10.97
CA THR A 30 9.09 -16.99 -12.41
C THR A 30 7.62 -16.76 -12.72
N LEU A 31 7.33 -15.84 -13.63
CA LEU A 31 5.95 -15.61 -14.10
C LEU A 31 5.48 -16.81 -14.93
N LYS A 32 4.42 -17.48 -14.48
CA LYS A 32 3.81 -18.66 -15.13
C LYS A 32 2.50 -18.35 -15.83
N ALA A 33 1.72 -17.42 -15.27
CA ALA A 33 0.42 -17.10 -15.83
C ALA A 33 0.01 -15.65 -15.55
N ILE A 34 -0.89 -15.14 -16.37
CA ILE A 34 -1.59 -13.88 -16.19
C ILE A 34 -3.09 -14.14 -16.23
N PHE A 35 -3.83 -13.57 -15.28
CA PHE A 35 -5.29 -13.55 -15.30
C PHE A 35 -5.79 -12.10 -15.43
N SER A 36 -6.80 -11.91 -16.27
CA SER A 36 -7.52 -10.63 -16.38
C SER A 36 -9.01 -10.83 -16.65
N ARG A 37 -9.81 -9.75 -16.54
CA ARG A 37 -11.24 -9.80 -16.93
C ARG A 37 -11.44 -10.12 -18.42
N SER A 38 -10.53 -9.68 -19.28
CA SER A 38 -10.57 -10.02 -20.71
C SER A 38 -9.25 -10.64 -21.16
N LEU A 39 -9.34 -11.56 -22.11
CA LEU A 39 -8.19 -12.18 -22.74
C LEU A 39 -7.29 -11.15 -23.42
N LYS A 40 -7.90 -10.16 -24.07
CA LYS A 40 -7.15 -9.05 -24.70
C LYS A 40 -6.26 -8.34 -23.68
N SER A 41 -6.78 -8.00 -22.50
CA SER A 41 -6.00 -7.32 -21.46
C SER A 41 -4.87 -8.19 -20.91
N ALA A 42 -5.09 -9.51 -20.80
CA ALA A 42 -4.04 -10.47 -20.43
C ALA A 42 -2.94 -10.55 -21.51
N GLN A 43 -3.34 -10.58 -22.80
CA GLN A 43 -2.42 -10.53 -23.94
C GLN A 43 -1.60 -9.23 -23.97
N ASP A 44 -2.23 -8.09 -23.71
CA ASP A 44 -1.55 -6.79 -23.66
C ASP A 44 -0.46 -6.74 -22.57
N LEU A 45 -0.71 -7.36 -21.40
CA LEU A 45 0.31 -7.49 -20.35
C LEU A 45 1.41 -8.49 -20.75
N ALA A 46 1.04 -9.64 -21.30
CA ALA A 46 2.01 -10.64 -21.73
C ALA A 46 2.92 -10.17 -22.86
N SER A 47 2.42 -9.29 -23.74
CA SER A 47 3.20 -8.78 -24.87
C SER A 47 4.39 -7.91 -24.48
N ILE A 48 4.40 -7.37 -23.26
CA ILE A 48 5.50 -6.55 -22.74
C ILE A 48 6.43 -7.34 -21.79
N ALA A 49 6.09 -8.61 -21.47
CA ALA A 49 6.95 -9.47 -20.68
C ALA A 49 8.24 -9.82 -21.46
N LYS A 50 9.40 -9.59 -20.84
CA LYS A 50 10.72 -9.73 -21.51
C LYS A 50 11.38 -11.06 -21.23
N ASN A 51 11.22 -11.56 -20.00
CA ASN A 51 11.99 -12.71 -19.49
C ASN A 51 11.13 -13.95 -19.25
N SER A 52 9.86 -13.93 -19.67
CA SER A 52 8.94 -15.05 -19.44
C SER A 52 8.76 -15.85 -20.72
N PRO A 53 9.34 -17.06 -20.82
CA PRO A 53 8.95 -17.98 -21.86
C PRO A 53 7.46 -18.26 -21.71
N ALA A 54 6.72 -18.44 -22.79
CA ALA A 54 5.31 -18.80 -22.86
C ALA A 54 4.51 -18.65 -21.55
N VAL A 55 4.03 -17.42 -21.23
CA VAL A 55 3.14 -17.18 -20.11
C VAL A 55 1.74 -17.64 -20.48
N ASP A 56 1.13 -18.48 -19.67
CA ASP A 56 -0.24 -18.91 -19.90
C ASP A 56 -1.25 -17.81 -19.56
N LEU A 57 -2.25 -17.65 -20.42
CA LEU A 57 -3.26 -16.61 -20.28
C LEU A 57 -4.58 -17.19 -19.80
N TYR A 58 -5.18 -16.51 -18.85
CA TYR A 58 -6.47 -16.83 -18.25
C TYR A 58 -7.33 -15.57 -18.22
N SER A 59 -8.63 -15.73 -18.43
CA SER A 59 -9.55 -14.59 -18.34
C SER A 59 -10.99 -15.02 -18.08
N THR A 60 -11.81 -14.05 -17.66
CA THR A 60 -13.24 -14.31 -17.44
C THR A 60 -14.00 -14.59 -18.74
N ASP A 61 -13.54 -14.03 -19.86
CA ASP A 61 -14.13 -14.21 -21.20
C ASP A 61 -13.44 -15.29 -22.05
N SER A 62 -12.46 -16.02 -21.50
CA SER A 62 -11.90 -17.20 -22.11
C SER A 62 -12.80 -18.43 -21.86
N GLY A 63 -12.82 -19.37 -22.78
CA GLY A 63 -13.62 -20.57 -22.66
C GLY A 63 -13.23 -21.49 -21.48
N GLU A 64 -13.75 -22.71 -21.50
CA GLU A 64 -13.53 -23.73 -20.48
C GLU A 64 -12.01 -23.98 -20.23
N GLY A 65 -11.64 -24.18 -18.97
CA GLY A 65 -10.25 -24.42 -18.57
C GLY A 65 -9.36 -23.18 -18.51
N LYS A 66 -9.90 -21.98 -18.69
CA LYS A 66 -9.15 -20.71 -18.69
C LYS A 66 -9.69 -19.68 -17.70
N ALA A 67 -10.52 -20.08 -16.74
CA ALA A 67 -11.00 -19.22 -15.67
C ALA A 67 -9.98 -19.09 -14.52
N TYR A 68 -10.22 -18.19 -13.58
CA TYR A 68 -9.37 -17.99 -12.40
C TYR A 68 -9.18 -19.26 -11.58
N LYS A 69 -10.25 -20.03 -11.36
CA LYS A 69 -10.20 -21.32 -10.67
C LYS A 69 -9.24 -22.32 -11.33
N ASP A 70 -9.17 -22.31 -12.68
CA ASP A 70 -8.32 -23.23 -13.43
C ASP A 70 -6.83 -22.83 -13.28
N LEU A 71 -6.53 -21.51 -13.21
CA LEU A 71 -5.21 -21.01 -12.85
C LEU A 71 -4.81 -21.43 -11.43
N LEU A 72 -5.73 -21.29 -10.47
CA LEU A 72 -5.47 -21.65 -9.07
C LEU A 72 -5.25 -23.15 -8.86
N ALA A 73 -5.78 -24.00 -9.73
CA ALA A 73 -5.60 -25.45 -9.69
C ALA A 73 -4.20 -25.92 -10.15
N ARG A 74 -3.35 -25.03 -10.65
CA ARG A 74 -2.02 -25.37 -11.16
C ARG A 74 -1.01 -25.59 -10.03
N ASP A 75 -0.29 -26.72 -10.06
CA ASP A 75 0.75 -27.06 -9.09
C ASP A 75 2.06 -26.25 -9.29
N ASP A 76 2.33 -25.78 -10.51
CA ASP A 76 3.52 -24.99 -10.82
C ASP A 76 3.39 -23.50 -10.48
N ILE A 77 2.24 -23.06 -9.93
CA ILE A 77 1.98 -21.74 -9.39
C ILE A 77 1.81 -21.85 -7.88
N ALA A 78 2.79 -21.40 -7.14
CA ALA A 78 2.75 -21.41 -5.68
C ALA A 78 2.18 -20.11 -5.08
N ALA A 79 2.22 -19.00 -5.84
CA ALA A 79 1.87 -17.70 -5.33
C ALA A 79 1.23 -16.80 -6.39
N VAL A 80 0.46 -15.79 -5.96
CA VAL A 80 -0.21 -14.83 -6.82
C VAL A 80 0.03 -13.39 -6.35
N ILE A 81 0.20 -12.47 -7.31
CA ILE A 81 0.20 -11.03 -7.09
C ILE A 81 -1.14 -10.50 -7.59
N ILE A 82 -1.95 -9.92 -6.70
CA ILE A 82 -3.29 -9.44 -7.01
C ILE A 82 -3.28 -7.92 -7.12
N ALA A 83 -3.49 -7.41 -8.35
CA ALA A 83 -3.51 -5.98 -8.67
C ALA A 83 -4.85 -5.59 -9.32
N LEU A 84 -5.90 -5.60 -8.53
CA LEU A 84 -7.30 -5.36 -8.91
C LEU A 84 -7.86 -4.10 -8.23
N PRO A 85 -8.99 -3.55 -8.71
CA PRO A 85 -9.71 -2.50 -7.99
C PRO A 85 -10.09 -2.91 -6.56
N ILE A 86 -10.07 -1.97 -5.62
CA ILE A 86 -10.22 -2.18 -4.17
C ILE A 86 -11.39 -3.11 -3.82
N ASN A 87 -12.58 -2.85 -4.39
CA ASN A 87 -13.78 -3.64 -4.09
C ASN A 87 -13.75 -5.07 -4.66
N SER A 88 -12.91 -5.33 -5.66
CA SER A 88 -12.81 -6.65 -6.28
C SER A 88 -11.78 -7.55 -5.61
N GLN A 89 -10.80 -6.99 -4.90
CA GLN A 89 -9.68 -7.75 -4.36
C GLN A 89 -10.09 -8.86 -3.37
N PRO A 90 -11.00 -8.63 -2.40
CA PRO A 90 -11.29 -9.62 -1.35
C PRO A 90 -11.70 -10.99 -1.90
N GLU A 91 -12.58 -11.03 -2.90
CA GLU A 91 -13.04 -12.28 -3.53
C GLU A 91 -11.88 -13.08 -4.13
N TYR A 92 -10.98 -12.41 -4.86
CA TYR A 92 -9.83 -13.05 -5.47
C TYR A 92 -8.78 -13.50 -4.45
N ILE A 93 -8.61 -12.74 -3.37
CA ILE A 93 -7.72 -13.11 -2.25
C ILE A 93 -8.24 -14.36 -1.56
N GLU A 94 -9.52 -14.40 -1.21
CA GLU A 94 -10.15 -15.53 -0.53
C GLU A 94 -10.05 -16.83 -1.37
N ALA A 95 -10.31 -16.72 -2.68
CA ALA A 95 -10.19 -17.86 -3.59
C ALA A 95 -8.74 -18.39 -3.68
N ALA A 96 -7.74 -17.50 -3.77
CA ALA A 96 -6.34 -17.88 -3.82
C ALA A 96 -5.88 -18.56 -2.52
N LEU A 97 -6.21 -17.98 -1.37
CA LEU A 97 -5.89 -18.54 -0.05
C LEU A 97 -6.54 -19.91 0.16
N THR A 98 -7.79 -20.08 -0.28
CA THR A 98 -8.51 -21.36 -0.23
C THR A 98 -7.80 -22.43 -1.08
N ALA A 99 -7.27 -22.02 -2.23
CA ALA A 99 -6.50 -22.91 -3.12
C ALA A 99 -5.05 -23.16 -2.63
N GLY A 100 -4.67 -22.67 -1.45
CA GLY A 100 -3.33 -22.83 -0.88
C GLY A 100 -2.26 -21.96 -1.56
N LYS A 101 -2.63 -20.92 -2.30
CA LYS A 101 -1.66 -20.02 -2.93
C LYS A 101 -1.28 -18.90 -1.98
N HIS A 102 0.02 -18.60 -1.87
CA HIS A 102 0.49 -17.40 -1.21
C HIS A 102 0.04 -16.16 -1.97
N VAL A 103 -0.35 -15.11 -1.25
CA VAL A 103 -0.93 -13.90 -1.84
C VAL A 103 -0.10 -12.68 -1.47
N LEU A 104 0.27 -11.87 -2.47
CA LEU A 104 0.62 -10.47 -2.34
C LEU A 104 -0.48 -9.65 -3.02
N ALA A 105 -1.28 -8.91 -2.24
CA ALA A 105 -2.38 -8.12 -2.78
C ALA A 105 -2.09 -6.63 -2.67
N GLU A 106 -2.56 -5.87 -3.67
CA GLU A 106 -2.45 -4.43 -3.67
C GLU A 106 -3.18 -3.78 -2.50
N LYS A 107 -2.63 -2.65 -2.07
CA LYS A 107 -3.27 -1.75 -1.11
C LYS A 107 -4.46 -0.97 -1.75
N PRO A 108 -5.41 -0.45 -1.01
CA PRO A 108 -5.74 -0.80 0.39
C PRO A 108 -6.14 -2.26 0.54
N ILE A 109 -5.93 -2.85 1.69
CA ILE A 109 -6.28 -4.26 1.97
C ILE A 109 -7.76 -4.57 1.69
N ALA A 110 -8.65 -3.58 1.90
CA ALA A 110 -10.10 -3.68 1.70
C ALA A 110 -10.70 -2.26 1.60
N PRO A 111 -12.00 -2.11 1.22
CA PRO A 111 -12.63 -0.79 1.13
C PRO A 111 -12.86 -0.10 2.49
N ASP A 112 -12.90 -0.84 3.59
CA ASP A 112 -13.09 -0.35 4.95
C ASP A 112 -12.49 -1.31 5.99
N VAL A 113 -12.39 -0.82 7.24
CA VAL A 113 -11.82 -1.58 8.37
C VAL A 113 -12.61 -2.85 8.67
N ALA A 114 -13.94 -2.83 8.53
CA ALA A 114 -14.77 -4.00 8.83
C ALA A 114 -14.53 -5.13 7.81
N ALA A 115 -14.42 -4.78 6.53
CA ALA A 115 -14.09 -5.73 5.47
C ALA A 115 -12.66 -6.27 5.63
N ALA A 116 -11.70 -5.42 5.98
CA ALA A 116 -10.31 -5.83 6.22
C ALA A 116 -10.19 -6.81 7.40
N LYS A 117 -10.89 -6.56 8.50
CA LYS A 117 -10.94 -7.49 9.65
C LYS A 117 -11.49 -8.86 9.24
N LYS A 118 -12.60 -8.90 8.49
CA LYS A 118 -13.17 -10.16 7.99
C LYS A 118 -12.19 -10.92 7.09
N LEU A 119 -11.49 -10.21 6.21
CA LEU A 119 -10.52 -10.83 5.31
C LEU A 119 -9.33 -11.43 6.08
N ILE A 120 -8.83 -10.75 7.10
CA ILE A 120 -7.76 -11.26 7.97
C ILE A 120 -8.23 -12.48 8.77
N GLU A 121 -9.45 -12.44 9.31
CA GLU A 121 -10.05 -13.58 10.02
C GLU A 121 -10.22 -14.79 9.08
N PHE A 122 -10.71 -14.55 7.85
CA PHE A 122 -10.82 -15.58 6.81
C PHE A 122 -9.46 -16.22 6.53
N TRP A 123 -8.42 -15.41 6.27
CA TRP A 123 -7.07 -15.89 6.06
C TRP A 123 -6.60 -16.78 7.20
N LYS A 124 -6.63 -16.27 8.43
CA LYS A 124 -6.17 -17.01 9.63
C LYS A 124 -6.91 -18.34 9.83
N LYS A 125 -8.20 -18.39 9.50
CA LYS A 125 -9.01 -19.60 9.60
C LYS A 125 -8.69 -20.59 8.49
N THR A 126 -8.67 -20.13 7.25
CA THR A 126 -8.60 -20.97 6.05
C THR A 126 -7.20 -21.57 5.86
N THR A 127 -6.14 -20.83 6.23
CA THR A 127 -4.77 -21.26 5.94
C THR A 127 -4.09 -22.03 7.04
N LYS A 128 -4.79 -22.40 8.12
CA LYS A 128 -4.25 -23.23 9.21
C LYS A 128 -3.64 -24.53 8.72
N ASP A 129 -4.29 -25.17 7.74
CA ASP A 129 -3.92 -26.48 7.25
C ASP A 129 -3.05 -26.45 5.99
N ASN A 130 -3.15 -25.39 5.18
CA ASN A 130 -2.42 -25.28 3.90
C ASN A 130 -1.21 -24.34 3.97
N GLY A 131 -1.07 -23.53 5.03
CA GLY A 131 0.09 -22.68 5.26
C GLY A 131 0.23 -21.48 4.31
N ALA A 132 -0.81 -21.13 3.52
CA ALA A 132 -0.75 -20.04 2.56
C ALA A 132 -0.56 -18.69 3.26
N GLY A 133 0.49 -17.95 2.89
CA GLY A 133 0.77 -16.63 3.42
C GLY A 133 -0.07 -15.54 2.73
N PHE A 134 -0.42 -14.51 3.51
CA PHE A 134 -1.10 -13.33 3.00
C PHE A 134 -0.27 -12.08 3.32
N ALA A 135 0.06 -11.31 2.30
CA ALA A 135 0.85 -10.09 2.35
C ALA A 135 0.14 -8.98 1.59
N ILE A 136 0.33 -7.73 2.05
CA ILE A 136 -0.19 -6.53 1.37
C ILE A 136 0.97 -5.72 0.80
N ALA A 137 0.81 -5.33 -0.46
CA ALA A 137 1.75 -4.54 -1.23
C ALA A 137 1.63 -3.05 -0.86
N GLU A 138 2.31 -2.66 0.22
CA GLU A 138 2.44 -1.26 0.63
C GLU A 138 3.87 -0.79 0.37
N ASN A 139 4.11 -0.42 -0.86
CA ASN A 139 5.42 -0.11 -1.40
C ASN A 139 6.13 1.09 -0.74
N PHE A 140 5.40 2.00 -0.07
CA PHE A 140 6.03 3.10 0.66
C PHE A 140 6.88 2.62 1.84
N ARG A 141 6.60 1.45 2.40
CA ARG A 141 7.47 0.81 3.41
C ARG A 141 8.77 0.26 2.87
N PHE A 142 8.94 0.24 1.54
CA PHE A 142 10.11 -0.29 0.85
C PHE A 142 10.85 0.79 0.03
N MET A 143 10.42 2.04 0.12
CA MET A 143 11.15 3.15 -0.49
C MET A 143 12.44 3.43 0.30
N PRO A 144 13.64 3.41 -0.34
CA PRO A 144 14.91 3.51 0.37
C PRO A 144 15.05 4.77 1.25
N ALA A 145 14.44 5.89 0.84
CA ALA A 145 14.48 7.12 1.64
C ALA A 145 13.73 6.97 2.97
N PHE A 146 12.54 6.33 2.95
CA PHE A 146 11.75 6.12 4.16
C PHE A 146 12.34 5.06 5.08
N ASP A 147 12.85 3.95 4.51
CA ASP A 147 13.58 2.94 5.28
C ASP A 147 14.79 3.55 6.01
N TYR A 148 15.57 4.35 5.28
CA TYR A 148 16.72 5.05 5.85
C TYR A 148 16.33 6.03 6.97
N ALA A 149 15.30 6.84 6.72
CA ALA A 149 14.80 7.79 7.70
C ALA A 149 14.28 7.09 8.97
N ALA A 150 13.53 5.99 8.82
CA ALA A 150 13.03 5.20 9.94
C ALA A 150 14.16 4.54 10.75
N GLU A 151 15.21 4.09 10.10
CA GLU A 151 16.40 3.55 10.80
C GLU A 151 17.09 4.63 11.64
N LYS A 152 17.31 5.81 11.08
CA LYS A 152 17.89 6.96 11.78
C LYS A 152 17.03 7.48 12.93
N ALA A 153 15.71 7.39 12.81
CA ALA A 153 14.79 7.81 13.85
C ALA A 153 14.97 7.05 15.18
N LYS A 154 15.42 5.80 15.13
CA LYS A 154 15.60 4.95 16.32
C LYS A 154 16.55 5.55 17.37
N ASP A 155 17.53 6.35 16.92
CA ASP A 155 18.54 6.96 17.79
C ASP A 155 18.15 8.33 18.35
N LEU A 156 17.03 8.91 17.84
CA LEU A 156 16.63 10.28 18.16
C LEU A 156 15.69 10.40 19.37
N GLY A 157 15.25 9.28 19.94
CA GLY A 157 14.35 9.27 21.09
C GLY A 157 12.88 9.32 20.69
N ARG A 158 12.00 9.76 21.63
CA ARG A 158 10.54 9.80 21.39
C ARG A 158 10.16 10.93 20.46
N VAL A 159 9.05 10.75 19.74
CA VAL A 159 8.44 11.79 18.93
C VAL A 159 7.91 12.92 19.83
N THR A 160 8.26 14.16 19.50
CA THR A 160 7.76 15.37 20.18
C THR A 160 6.75 16.12 19.32
N HIS A 161 6.89 16.06 18.00
CA HIS A 161 5.97 16.66 17.03
C HIS A 161 6.12 16.00 15.66
N PHE A 162 5.08 16.01 14.82
CA PHE A 162 5.21 15.65 13.43
C PHE A 162 4.30 16.48 12.52
N ASN A 163 4.70 16.59 11.25
CA ASN A 163 3.93 17.25 10.20
C ASN A 163 4.10 16.46 8.89
N VAL A 164 3.01 15.88 8.42
CA VAL A 164 2.94 15.20 7.11
C VAL A 164 2.16 16.06 6.15
N ARG A 165 2.73 16.39 5.01
CA ARG A 165 2.10 17.20 3.97
C ARG A 165 2.23 16.51 2.62
N VAL A 166 1.09 16.07 2.08
CA VAL A 166 1.00 15.52 0.72
C VAL A 166 -0.09 16.25 -0.03
N LEU A 167 0.32 17.24 -0.82
CA LEU A 167 -0.56 18.14 -1.53
C LEU A 167 -0.25 18.09 -3.02
N THR A 168 -1.26 17.86 -3.84
CA THR A 168 -1.18 17.81 -5.30
C THR A 168 -2.53 18.15 -5.93
N LEU A 169 -2.51 18.47 -7.21
CA LEU A 169 -3.75 18.53 -8.01
C LEU A 169 -3.82 17.26 -8.87
N MET A 170 -4.88 16.49 -8.67
CA MET A 170 -5.23 15.35 -9.52
C MET A 170 -6.15 15.85 -10.61
N ASP A 171 -5.67 15.88 -11.83
CA ASP A 171 -6.41 16.31 -13.01
C ASP A 171 -6.39 15.25 -14.10
N ASP A 172 -6.98 15.57 -15.26
CA ASP A 172 -7.10 14.68 -16.41
C ASP A 172 -5.75 14.37 -17.10
N THR A 173 -4.67 15.03 -16.74
CA THR A 173 -3.32 14.68 -17.22
C THR A 173 -2.72 13.49 -16.45
N ASN A 174 -3.28 13.17 -15.30
CA ASN A 174 -2.82 12.04 -14.50
C ASN A 174 -3.38 10.73 -15.05
N ARG A 175 -2.50 9.80 -15.40
CA ARG A 175 -2.89 8.49 -15.97
C ARG A 175 -3.86 7.66 -15.13
N PHE A 176 -3.83 7.81 -13.80
CA PHE A 176 -4.74 7.11 -12.89
C PHE A 176 -6.13 7.73 -12.87
N PHE A 177 -6.27 9.00 -13.22
CA PHE A 177 -7.54 9.70 -13.26
C PHE A 177 -8.55 9.01 -14.19
N HIS A 178 -8.09 8.48 -15.34
CA HIS A 178 -8.98 7.87 -16.34
C HIS A 178 -9.48 6.46 -15.99
N THR A 179 -9.19 5.95 -14.81
CA THR A 179 -9.72 4.65 -14.37
C THR A 179 -11.10 4.82 -13.74
N SER A 180 -12.11 4.11 -14.28
CA SER A 180 -13.53 4.29 -13.91
C SER A 180 -13.81 4.11 -12.41
N TRP A 181 -13.15 3.16 -11.77
CA TRP A 181 -13.33 2.89 -10.35
C TRP A 181 -12.74 3.98 -9.42
N ARG A 182 -11.86 4.85 -9.95
CA ARG A 182 -11.31 6.01 -9.23
C ARG A 182 -12.13 7.27 -9.45
N THR A 183 -12.68 7.47 -10.68
CA THR A 183 -13.50 8.64 -10.98
C THR A 183 -14.93 8.52 -10.45
N LYS A 184 -15.40 7.27 -10.25
CA LYS A 184 -16.69 6.95 -9.63
C LYS A 184 -16.45 5.95 -8.50
N PRO A 185 -15.83 6.39 -7.39
CA PRO A 185 -15.46 5.47 -6.31
C PRO A 185 -16.70 4.93 -5.58
N GLU A 186 -16.77 3.62 -5.44
CA GLU A 186 -17.77 2.90 -4.63
C GLU A 186 -17.17 2.51 -3.26
N PHE A 187 -16.18 3.26 -2.79
CA PHE A 187 -15.47 3.09 -1.53
C PHE A 187 -15.25 4.46 -0.89
N GLN A 188 -15.01 4.46 0.43
CA GLN A 188 -14.84 5.70 1.17
C GLN A 188 -13.59 6.49 0.71
N GLY A 189 -13.64 7.81 0.81
CA GLY A 189 -12.48 8.69 0.61
C GLY A 189 -11.95 8.84 -0.81
N GLY A 190 -12.39 8.03 -1.78
CA GLY A 190 -11.97 8.16 -3.18
C GLY A 190 -10.43 8.19 -3.35
N PHE A 191 -9.90 9.17 -4.09
CA PHE A 191 -8.46 9.35 -4.27
C PHE A 191 -7.70 9.57 -2.95
N CYS A 192 -8.36 10.16 -1.94
CA CYS A 192 -7.74 10.35 -0.63
C CYS A 192 -7.54 9.04 0.14
N LEU A 193 -8.35 8.01 -0.08
CA LEU A 193 -8.08 6.69 0.46
C LEU A 193 -7.01 5.96 -0.37
N ASP A 194 -7.17 5.93 -1.70
CA ASP A 194 -6.27 5.19 -2.59
C ASP A 194 -4.80 5.63 -2.43
N GLY A 195 -4.55 6.96 -2.37
CA GLY A 195 -3.23 7.51 -2.08
C GLY A 195 -2.88 7.57 -0.59
N GLY A 196 -3.87 7.92 0.25
CA GLY A 196 -3.66 8.22 1.67
C GLY A 196 -3.13 7.06 2.50
N VAL A 197 -3.45 5.81 2.15
CA VAL A 197 -2.90 4.64 2.85
C VAL A 197 -1.37 4.55 2.70
N HIS A 198 -0.81 4.93 1.57
CA HIS A 198 0.64 5.05 1.40
C HIS A 198 1.24 6.09 2.35
N PHE A 199 0.56 7.23 2.46
CA PHE A 199 1.08 8.35 3.25
C PHE A 199 0.96 8.08 4.74
N SER A 200 -0.11 7.40 5.17
CA SER A 200 -0.24 6.90 6.54
C SER A 200 0.78 5.81 6.84
N ALA A 201 1.02 4.89 5.92
CA ALA A 201 2.04 3.86 6.06
C ALA A 201 3.43 4.46 6.26
N ALA A 202 3.82 5.46 5.45
CA ALA A 202 5.08 6.18 5.62
C ALA A 202 5.15 6.95 6.96
N ALA A 203 4.06 7.61 7.40
CA ALA A 203 4.02 8.26 8.70
C ALA A 203 4.19 7.25 9.84
N ARG A 204 3.53 6.10 9.77
CA ARG A 204 3.60 5.03 10.77
C ARG A 204 4.96 4.34 10.85
N HIS A 205 5.89 4.56 9.91
CA HIS A 205 7.29 4.17 10.11
C HIS A 205 7.93 4.87 11.31
N PHE A 206 7.51 6.11 11.60
CA PHE A 206 8.02 6.91 12.72
C PHE A 206 7.12 6.82 13.95
N LEU A 207 5.82 6.60 13.75
CA LEU A 207 4.78 6.67 14.79
C LEU A 207 4.43 5.27 15.28
N ARG A 208 5.29 4.68 16.12
CA ARG A 208 5.17 3.29 16.61
C ARG A 208 5.34 3.20 18.13
N GLY A 209 4.82 2.11 18.69
CA GLY A 209 4.96 1.83 20.12
C GLY A 209 4.38 2.96 20.98
N PRO A 210 5.16 3.59 21.90
CA PRO A 210 4.66 4.68 22.75
C PRO A 210 4.27 5.92 21.94
N ASP A 211 4.77 6.06 20.72
CA ASP A 211 4.44 7.17 19.81
C ASP A 211 3.39 6.77 18.76
N ALA A 212 2.70 5.63 18.94
CA ALA A 212 1.61 5.24 18.06
C ALA A 212 0.42 6.21 18.17
N PRO A 213 -0.32 6.46 17.07
CA PRO A 213 -1.52 7.29 17.09
C PRO A 213 -2.58 6.78 18.08
N SER A 214 -3.19 7.68 18.86
CA SER A 214 -4.23 7.36 19.85
C SER A 214 -5.59 7.96 19.53
N ALA A 215 -5.62 9.17 18.95
CA ALA A 215 -6.85 9.86 18.57
C ALA A 215 -6.61 10.85 17.43
N VAL A 216 -7.68 11.23 16.73
CA VAL A 216 -7.65 12.20 15.64
C VAL A 216 -8.89 13.09 15.64
N GLN A 217 -8.70 14.35 15.25
CA GLN A 217 -9.73 15.31 14.86
C GLN A 217 -9.40 15.85 13.47
N ALA A 218 -10.37 15.84 12.54
CA ALA A 218 -10.12 16.22 11.16
C ALA A 218 -11.31 16.93 10.51
N PHE A 219 -11.01 17.79 9.54
CA PHE A 219 -11.98 18.30 8.58
C PHE A 219 -11.66 17.76 7.20
N THR A 220 -12.70 17.40 6.45
CA THR A 220 -12.61 16.89 5.09
C THR A 220 -13.50 17.71 4.17
N ALA A 221 -13.10 17.84 2.91
CA ALA A 221 -13.87 18.57 1.91
C ALA A 221 -13.68 17.97 0.52
N GLN A 222 -14.68 18.15 -0.34
CA GLN A 222 -14.54 18.06 -1.77
C GLN A 222 -14.41 19.48 -2.33
N VAL A 223 -13.21 19.91 -2.72
CA VAL A 223 -12.97 21.26 -3.29
C VAL A 223 -12.96 21.23 -4.82
N GLN A 224 -12.71 20.07 -5.41
CA GLN A 224 -12.76 19.86 -6.86
C GLN A 224 -13.97 18.98 -7.22
N PRO A 225 -14.92 19.46 -8.03
CA PRO A 225 -16.14 18.70 -8.37
C PRO A 225 -15.89 17.34 -9.03
N HIS A 226 -14.73 17.16 -9.67
CA HIS A 226 -14.36 15.94 -10.38
C HIS A 226 -13.65 14.90 -9.51
N LEU A 227 -13.45 15.16 -8.20
CA LEU A 227 -12.78 14.28 -7.27
C LEU A 227 -13.68 13.84 -6.08
N PRO A 228 -14.80 13.12 -6.35
CA PRO A 228 -15.69 12.65 -5.28
C PRO A 228 -15.05 11.50 -4.50
N PRO A 229 -15.55 11.22 -3.27
CA PRO A 229 -16.52 11.97 -2.48
C PRO A 229 -15.87 13.12 -1.70
N LEU A 230 -14.55 13.12 -1.59
CA LEU A 230 -13.72 14.17 -0.99
C LEU A 230 -12.32 14.12 -1.61
N ASP A 231 -11.63 15.24 -1.60
CA ASP A 231 -10.29 15.37 -2.16
C ASP A 231 -9.27 16.06 -1.24
N SER A 232 -9.74 16.52 -0.09
CA SER A 232 -8.90 17.26 0.86
C SER A 232 -9.24 16.86 2.30
N LEU A 233 -8.19 16.66 3.11
CA LEU A 233 -8.31 16.37 4.52
C LEU A 233 -7.16 17.03 5.32
N HIS A 234 -7.50 17.55 6.51
CA HIS A 234 -6.58 18.15 7.44
C HIS A 234 -6.89 17.62 8.84
N ALA A 235 -5.92 16.94 9.44
CA ALA A 235 -6.09 16.23 10.70
C ALA A 235 -5.05 16.64 11.73
N ILE A 236 -5.47 16.77 13.00
CA ILE A 236 -4.61 16.80 14.17
C ILE A 236 -4.66 15.42 14.80
N VAL A 237 -3.50 14.77 14.93
CA VAL A 237 -3.36 13.43 15.48
C VAL A 237 -2.62 13.50 16.81
N GLN A 238 -3.23 12.92 17.84
CA GLN A 238 -2.61 12.71 19.14
C GLN A 238 -1.94 11.35 19.21
N LEU A 239 -0.75 11.29 19.78
CA LEU A 239 -0.01 10.06 20.03
C LEU A 239 -0.25 9.52 21.44
N GLN A 240 0.05 8.25 21.68
CA GLN A 240 -0.07 7.63 23.01
C GLN A 240 0.86 8.30 24.04
N SER A 241 2.02 8.80 23.61
CA SER A 241 2.96 9.58 24.42
C SER A 241 2.41 10.95 24.86
N GLY A 242 1.29 11.41 24.29
CA GLY A 242 0.73 12.76 24.47
C GLY A 242 1.25 13.79 23.48
N ALA A 243 2.27 13.50 22.70
CA ALA A 243 2.70 14.35 21.59
C ALA A 243 1.60 14.47 20.53
N GLN A 244 1.68 15.48 19.68
CA GLN A 244 0.69 15.76 18.64
C GLN A 244 1.37 16.12 17.33
N GLY A 245 0.65 15.91 16.24
CA GLY A 245 1.11 16.35 14.94
C GLY A 245 -0.03 16.55 13.95
N VAL A 246 0.33 16.96 12.75
CA VAL A 246 -0.62 17.29 11.69
C VAL A 246 -0.41 16.33 10.52
N PHE A 247 -1.52 15.84 9.97
CA PHE A 247 -1.56 15.06 8.73
C PHE A 247 -2.44 15.78 7.72
N GLN A 248 -1.82 16.24 6.63
CA GLN A 248 -2.47 16.99 5.57
C GLN A 248 -2.34 16.23 4.24
N HIS A 249 -3.48 15.94 3.64
CA HIS A 249 -3.51 15.34 2.31
C HIS A 249 -4.58 16.03 1.44
N SER A 250 -4.20 16.42 0.23
CA SER A 250 -5.15 16.94 -0.76
C SER A 250 -4.74 16.50 -2.16
N CYS A 251 -5.71 15.94 -2.88
CA CYS A 251 -5.64 15.73 -4.33
C CYS A 251 -6.25 16.90 -5.12
N GLY A 252 -6.85 17.88 -4.44
CA GLY A 252 -7.51 19.03 -5.04
C GLY A 252 -6.72 20.34 -4.95
N SER A 253 -5.48 20.32 -4.45
CA SER A 253 -4.68 21.52 -4.17
C SER A 253 -3.69 21.83 -5.29
N THR A 254 -3.61 23.11 -5.68
CA THR A 254 -2.53 23.63 -6.54
C THR A 254 -1.20 23.81 -5.79
N LEU A 255 -1.23 23.85 -4.46
CA LEU A 255 0.00 23.75 -3.67
C LEU A 255 0.61 22.37 -3.85
N LYS A 256 1.96 22.32 -3.81
CA LYS A 256 2.71 21.08 -3.92
C LYS A 256 3.52 20.85 -2.65
N ALA A 257 3.32 19.71 -2.02
CA ALA A 257 4.14 19.22 -0.91
C ALA A 257 4.17 17.69 -0.96
N PHE A 258 5.28 17.10 -0.57
CA PHE A 258 5.42 15.65 -0.47
C PHE A 258 6.49 15.33 0.57
N GLU A 259 6.19 15.54 1.86
CA GLU A 259 7.15 15.50 2.95
C GLU A 259 6.58 14.94 4.24
N TRP A 260 7.43 14.28 5.00
CA TRP A 260 7.20 13.75 6.35
C TRP A 260 8.26 14.37 7.27
N ALA A 261 7.89 15.39 8.03
CA ALA A 261 8.75 16.03 9.01
C ALA A 261 8.41 15.53 10.41
N VAL A 262 9.39 14.96 11.11
CA VAL A 262 9.19 14.41 12.46
C VAL A 262 10.29 14.94 13.37
N ALA A 263 9.89 15.58 14.48
CA ALA A 263 10.76 16.04 15.54
C ALA A 263 10.78 15.00 16.68
N PHE A 264 11.96 14.79 17.20
CA PHE A 264 12.26 13.88 18.30
C PHE A 264 12.95 14.61 19.44
N GLU A 265 13.19 13.93 20.54
CA GLU A 265 13.89 14.52 21.71
C GLU A 265 15.32 15.02 21.38
N LYS A 266 16.01 14.35 20.43
CA LYS A 266 17.43 14.62 20.11
C LYS A 266 17.65 15.23 18.73
N GLY A 267 16.59 15.61 18.01
CA GLY A 267 16.72 16.18 16.68
C GLY A 267 15.46 16.01 15.85
N SER A 268 15.58 16.18 14.54
CA SER A 268 14.44 15.99 13.62
C SER A 268 14.87 15.36 12.31
N ILE A 269 13.89 14.77 11.63
CA ILE A 269 14.03 14.20 10.28
C ILE A 269 12.98 14.83 9.38
N VAL A 270 13.39 15.25 8.19
CA VAL A 270 12.51 15.54 7.07
C VAL A 270 12.79 14.51 5.98
N ALA A 271 11.80 13.66 5.71
CA ALA A 271 11.87 12.63 4.68
C ALA A 271 11.01 13.01 3.47
N GLU A 272 11.63 12.97 2.31
CA GLU A 272 11.03 13.11 0.99
C GLU A 272 11.46 11.90 0.14
N PRO A 273 10.77 11.53 -0.96
CA PRO A 273 11.13 10.35 -1.75
C PRO A 273 12.54 10.32 -2.32
N LYS A 274 13.16 11.52 -2.46
CA LYS A 274 14.49 11.67 -3.04
C LYS A 274 15.54 12.18 -2.06
N LYS A 275 15.14 12.55 -0.85
CA LYS A 275 16.03 13.24 0.09
C LYS A 275 15.61 13.02 1.52
N VAL A 276 16.57 12.79 2.38
CA VAL A 276 16.38 12.79 3.83
C VAL A 276 17.32 13.81 4.44
N THR A 277 16.77 14.71 5.27
CA THR A 277 17.54 15.69 6.03
C THR A 277 17.38 15.39 7.52
N ILE A 278 18.49 15.27 8.23
CA ILE A 278 18.54 15.04 9.68
C ILE A 278 19.14 16.27 10.31
N SER A 279 18.46 16.82 11.32
CA SER A 279 18.94 17.97 12.09
C SER A 279 19.11 17.59 13.55
N GLY A 280 20.08 18.22 14.19
CA GLY A 280 20.33 18.10 15.62
C GLY A 280 19.31 18.88 16.46
N PRO A 281 19.46 18.86 17.82
CA PRO A 281 18.48 19.42 18.74
C PRO A 281 18.37 20.95 18.69
N THR A 282 19.36 21.65 18.14
CA THR A 282 19.33 23.10 17.96
C THR A 282 18.92 23.53 16.54
N GLY A 283 18.56 22.54 15.67
CA GLY A 283 18.09 22.77 14.31
C GLY A 283 19.20 22.81 13.25
N GLU A 284 20.45 22.61 13.64
CA GLU A 284 21.56 22.47 12.70
C GLU A 284 21.44 21.20 11.85
N VAL A 285 21.68 21.30 10.55
CA VAL A 285 21.69 20.13 9.67
C VAL A 285 22.92 19.29 9.97
N VAL A 286 22.70 18.05 10.43
CA VAL A 286 23.74 17.07 10.74
C VAL A 286 24.05 16.20 9.54
N GLU A 287 23.03 15.83 8.79
CA GLU A 287 23.16 14.93 7.64
C GLU A 287 22.11 15.26 6.57
N THR A 288 22.52 15.21 5.32
CA THR A 288 21.61 15.21 4.17
C THR A 288 22.00 14.05 3.26
N LYS A 289 21.02 13.24 2.86
CA LYS A 289 21.24 12.12 1.97
C LYS A 289 20.24 12.13 0.82
N ASP A 290 20.76 12.11 -0.40
CA ASP A 290 19.96 12.02 -1.61
C ASP A 290 19.75 10.57 -2.03
N PHE A 291 18.60 10.30 -2.65
CA PHE A 291 18.19 9.00 -3.12
C PHE A 291 17.70 9.08 -4.58
N THR A 292 18.00 8.04 -5.36
CA THR A 292 17.29 7.83 -6.62
C THR A 292 15.85 7.49 -6.30
N ARG A 293 14.91 8.20 -6.92
CA ARG A 293 13.48 7.92 -6.74
C ARG A 293 13.15 6.54 -7.29
N THR A 294 12.61 5.67 -6.46
CA THR A 294 11.95 4.41 -6.85
C THR A 294 10.50 4.45 -6.40
N SER A 295 9.68 3.55 -6.95
CA SER A 295 8.34 3.32 -6.42
C SER A 295 8.36 2.48 -5.13
N GLY A 296 9.45 1.75 -4.87
CA GLY A 296 9.53 0.76 -3.79
C GLY A 296 9.00 -0.62 -4.16
N VAL A 297 8.29 -0.76 -5.28
CA VAL A 297 7.64 -2.04 -5.66
C VAL A 297 8.65 -3.14 -5.98
N SER A 298 9.76 -2.81 -6.63
CA SER A 298 10.82 -3.81 -6.89
C SER A 298 11.41 -4.36 -5.59
N GLU A 299 11.66 -3.50 -4.62
CA GLU A 299 12.19 -3.83 -3.31
C GLU A 299 11.16 -4.64 -2.50
N GLU A 300 9.89 -4.27 -2.59
CA GLU A 300 8.77 -4.95 -1.96
C GLU A 300 8.56 -6.37 -2.50
N VAL A 301 8.52 -6.53 -3.82
CA VAL A 301 8.36 -7.86 -4.47
C VAL A 301 9.57 -8.75 -4.19
N ALA A 302 10.79 -8.19 -4.18
CA ALA A 302 11.99 -8.94 -3.80
C ALA A 302 11.93 -9.42 -2.35
N ALA A 303 11.52 -8.56 -1.40
CA ALA A 303 11.35 -8.92 0.00
C ALA A 303 10.29 -10.01 0.19
N TRP A 304 9.16 -9.93 -0.53
CA TRP A 304 8.14 -10.97 -0.53
C TRP A 304 8.65 -12.30 -1.07
N ALA A 305 9.40 -12.27 -2.18
CA ALA A 305 10.00 -13.47 -2.76
C ALA A 305 10.98 -14.15 -1.80
N GLU A 306 11.82 -13.35 -1.11
CA GLU A 306 12.72 -13.86 -0.07
C GLU A 306 11.95 -14.46 1.11
N ALA A 307 10.87 -13.79 1.55
CA ALA A 307 10.00 -14.27 2.63
C ALA A 307 9.40 -15.64 2.28
N LEU A 308 8.92 -15.82 1.05
CA LEU A 308 8.41 -17.10 0.55
C LEU A 308 9.48 -18.20 0.56
N GLN A 309 10.71 -17.89 0.11
CA GLN A 309 11.80 -18.87 0.10
C GLN A 309 12.26 -19.27 1.50
N LYS A 310 12.27 -18.31 2.43
CA LYS A 310 12.70 -18.52 3.84
C LYS A 310 11.60 -19.11 4.72
N GLY A 311 10.33 -19.09 4.26
CA GLY A 311 9.16 -19.45 5.07
C GLY A 311 8.91 -18.48 6.24
N VAL A 312 9.39 -17.23 6.15
CA VAL A 312 9.26 -16.22 7.20
C VAL A 312 8.71 -14.94 6.58
N ALA A 313 7.49 -14.55 6.98
CA ALA A 313 6.83 -13.36 6.46
C ALA A 313 7.60 -12.05 6.81
N ASP A 314 7.68 -11.12 5.87
CA ASP A 314 8.16 -9.78 6.14
C ASP A 314 7.07 -8.99 6.90
N LYS A 315 7.42 -8.50 8.09
CA LYS A 315 6.49 -7.77 8.96
C LYS A 315 5.96 -6.49 8.31
N ARG A 316 6.71 -5.89 7.39
CA ARG A 316 6.30 -4.68 6.67
C ARG A 316 5.10 -4.93 5.74
N GLN A 317 4.90 -6.18 5.34
CA GLN A 317 3.80 -6.62 4.46
C GLN A 317 2.67 -7.30 5.22
N ALA A 318 2.70 -7.30 6.55
CA ALA A 318 1.67 -7.95 7.36
C ALA A 318 0.28 -7.33 7.09
N PRO A 319 -0.77 -8.14 6.92
CA PRO A 319 -2.13 -7.62 6.74
C PRO A 319 -2.60 -6.72 7.89
N GLU A 320 -2.10 -6.96 9.10
CA GLU A 320 -2.39 -6.14 10.28
C GLU A 320 -1.80 -4.72 10.15
N GLU A 321 -0.62 -4.57 9.53
CA GLU A 321 -0.04 -3.26 9.24
C GLU A 321 -0.91 -2.48 8.23
N ALA A 322 -1.36 -3.14 7.17
CA ALA A 322 -2.26 -2.53 6.20
C ALA A 322 -3.65 -2.20 6.78
N LEU A 323 -4.15 -3.03 7.71
CA LEU A 323 -5.36 -2.75 8.46
C LEU A 323 -5.21 -1.49 9.32
N ALA A 324 -4.05 -1.30 9.96
CA ALA A 324 -3.79 -0.10 10.75
C ALA A 324 -3.62 1.16 9.89
N ASP A 325 -3.03 1.06 8.67
CA ASP A 325 -3.01 2.16 7.70
C ASP A 325 -4.43 2.55 7.27
N LEU A 326 -5.26 1.56 6.99
CA LEU A 326 -6.65 1.76 6.61
C LEU A 326 -7.46 2.39 7.76
N GLU A 327 -7.27 1.94 9.02
CA GLU A 327 -7.90 2.55 10.19
C GLU A 327 -7.47 4.01 10.33
N PHE A 328 -6.17 4.31 10.13
CA PHE A 328 -5.68 5.68 10.23
C PHE A 328 -6.48 6.62 9.31
N MET A 329 -6.69 6.23 8.07
CA MET A 329 -7.47 7.01 7.10
C MET A 329 -8.96 7.01 7.41
N GLU A 330 -9.56 5.87 7.77
CA GLU A 330 -10.99 5.77 8.06
C GLU A 330 -11.39 6.65 9.24
N LYS A 331 -10.60 6.70 10.32
CA LYS A 331 -10.87 7.57 11.48
C LYS A 331 -10.79 9.05 11.12
N ILE A 332 -9.91 9.45 10.19
CA ILE A 332 -9.87 10.82 9.64
C ILE A 332 -11.18 11.13 8.90
N PHE A 333 -11.65 10.22 8.03
CA PHE A 333 -12.91 10.41 7.30
C PHE A 333 -14.11 10.50 8.27
N ARG A 334 -14.19 9.60 9.27
CA ARG A 334 -15.27 9.62 10.28
C ARG A 334 -15.28 10.90 11.10
N SER A 335 -14.10 11.44 11.44
CA SER A 335 -14.01 12.74 12.10
C SER A 335 -14.55 13.86 11.22
N GLY A 336 -14.18 13.88 9.94
CA GLY A 336 -14.67 14.86 8.96
C GLY A 336 -16.18 14.80 8.76
N GLU A 337 -16.77 13.62 8.63
CA GLU A 337 -18.21 13.39 8.53
C GLU A 337 -18.97 13.90 9.77
N GLN A 338 -18.32 13.96 10.92
CA GLN A 338 -18.86 14.41 12.20
C GLN A 338 -18.37 15.81 12.60
N ASN A 339 -18.02 16.66 11.61
CA ASN A 339 -17.59 18.04 11.80
C ASN A 339 -16.42 18.21 12.80
N GLY A 340 -15.41 17.34 12.68
CA GLY A 340 -14.22 17.40 13.52
C GLY A 340 -14.34 16.70 14.87
N ALA A 341 -15.36 15.86 15.08
CA ALA A 341 -15.47 15.09 16.31
C ALA A 341 -14.29 14.14 16.50
N ALA A 342 -13.76 14.07 17.71
CA ALA A 342 -12.63 13.21 18.04
C ALA A 342 -12.94 11.72 17.78
N GLN A 343 -12.04 11.04 17.10
CA GLN A 343 -12.07 9.59 16.87
C GLN A 343 -10.88 8.94 17.56
N LYS A 344 -11.11 7.77 18.18
CA LYS A 344 -10.04 6.98 18.80
C LYS A 344 -9.51 5.94 17.80
N TYR A 345 -8.20 5.76 17.78
CA TYR A 345 -7.55 4.64 17.12
C TYR A 345 -7.53 3.40 18.01
N GLU A 346 -7.72 2.23 17.44
CA GLU A 346 -7.82 0.95 18.15
C GLU A 346 -6.80 -0.08 17.66
N LEU A 347 -6.28 0.12 16.44
CA LEU A 347 -5.48 -0.88 15.71
C LEU A 347 -4.04 -0.40 15.44
N GLN A 348 -3.62 0.73 16.01
CA GLN A 348 -2.27 1.24 15.82
C GLN A 348 -1.27 0.43 16.66
N LEU A 349 -0.21 -0.09 16.02
CA LEU A 349 0.76 -1.04 16.56
C LEU A 349 2.05 -0.32 17.00
#